data_c6f897ce614e7a79bd9aa067d158f7e3
#
_entry.id   c6f897ce614e7a79bd9aa067d158f7e3
#
_cell.length_a   1.000
_cell.length_b   1.000
_cell.length_c   1.000
_cell.angle_alpha   90.00
_cell.angle_beta   90.00
_cell.angle_gamma   90.00
#
_symmetry.space_group_name_H-M   'P 1'
#
loop_
_entity.id
_entity.type
_entity.pdbx_description
1 polymer ?
#
loop_
_entity_poly.entity_id
_entity_poly.type
_entity_poly.pdbx_seq_one_letter_code
_entity_poly.pdbx_strand_id
1 'polypeptide(L)'
;MLTISTAAEQRVLLQNISWQLYESLLGELGNKRSTRIAYYQGQLEIMVPLPEHENRNRLIDRLIVTLIEELNLEYNPFGSMTIKKRQKAAGKEPDSCYYIQNEALVRGRTELDFAQDPPPDLALEIDITSSSLNQFDLYADLGVPEIWRYDGTSIKFYQLQNGEYAECNYSPAFPILPTAKVDEFIDRCQTTGATAAVREFREWVNRF
;
A
#
# COMPACT_ATOMS: atom_id res chain seq x y z
N MET A 1 -2.77 2.01 36.55
CA MET A 1 -3.68 1.83 35.43
C MET A 1 -2.86 1.17 34.33
N LEU A 2 -3.10 -0.11 34.04
CA LEU A 2 -2.38 -0.83 32.97
C LEU A 2 -2.99 -0.34 31.65
N THR A 3 -2.21 0.41 30.86
CA THR A 3 -2.58 0.75 29.49
C THR A 3 -2.36 -0.52 28.66
N ILE A 4 -3.42 -1.22 28.32
CA ILE A 4 -3.35 -2.30 27.36
C ILE A 4 -3.20 -1.60 25.99
N SER A 5 -1.98 -1.55 25.47
CA SER A 5 -1.76 -1.22 24.07
C SER A 5 -2.35 -2.39 23.25
N THR A 6 -3.48 -2.19 22.61
CA THR A 6 -3.95 -3.13 21.59
C THR A 6 -3.03 -2.97 20.39
N ALA A 7 -2.27 -4.01 20.05
CA ALA A 7 -1.44 -3.99 18.85
C ALA A 7 -2.34 -3.73 17.63
N ALA A 8 -1.88 -2.88 16.70
CA ALA A 8 -2.63 -2.59 15.46
C ALA A 8 -2.52 -3.74 14.44
N GLU A 9 -1.52 -4.60 14.59
CA GLU A 9 -1.23 -5.75 13.73
C GLU A 9 -0.38 -6.78 14.47
N GLN A 10 -0.38 -8.01 13.97
CA GLN A 10 0.50 -9.09 14.46
C GLN A 10 1.38 -9.56 13.31
N ARG A 11 2.70 -9.72 13.58
CA ARG A 11 3.69 -10.13 12.59
C ARG A 11 4.49 -11.33 13.06
N VAL A 12 4.80 -12.24 12.12
CA VAL A 12 5.71 -13.37 12.31
C VAL A 12 6.73 -13.36 11.19
N LEU A 13 8.02 -13.33 11.54
CA LEU A 13 9.12 -13.44 10.59
C LEU A 13 9.74 -14.83 10.64
N LEU A 14 9.82 -15.48 9.48
CA LEU A 14 10.51 -16.75 9.27
C LEU A 14 11.74 -16.49 8.40
N GLN A 15 12.85 -17.21 8.70
CA GLN A 15 14.11 -17.10 7.97
C GLN A 15 14.43 -18.41 7.24
N ASN A 16 15.32 -18.34 6.26
CA ASN A 16 15.76 -19.47 5.46
C ASN A 16 14.62 -20.19 4.72
N ILE A 17 13.63 -19.42 4.30
CA ILE A 17 12.49 -19.92 3.50
C ILE A 17 12.90 -19.92 2.02
N SER A 18 12.72 -21.05 1.33
CA SER A 18 12.95 -21.10 -0.11
C SER A 18 11.81 -20.43 -0.89
N TRP A 19 12.10 -19.96 -2.11
CA TRP A 19 11.07 -19.45 -3.02
C TRP A 19 9.96 -20.47 -3.28
N GLN A 20 10.31 -21.75 -3.42
CA GLN A 20 9.35 -22.83 -3.64
C GLN A 20 8.37 -22.97 -2.48
N LEU A 21 8.88 -22.89 -1.23
CA LEU A 21 8.02 -22.93 -0.05
C LEU A 21 7.09 -21.71 0.02
N TYR A 22 7.59 -20.52 -0.32
CA TYR A 22 6.78 -19.31 -0.42
C TYR A 22 5.64 -19.48 -1.46
N GLU A 23 5.94 -19.97 -2.67
CA GLU A 23 4.91 -20.19 -3.69
C GLU A 23 3.91 -21.27 -3.28
N SER A 24 4.38 -22.37 -2.66
CA SER A 24 3.49 -23.40 -2.13
C SER A 24 2.55 -22.85 -1.06
N LEU A 25 3.08 -22.02 -0.15
CA LEU A 25 2.28 -21.40 0.91
C LEU A 25 1.20 -20.48 0.32
N LEU A 26 1.54 -19.65 -0.67
CA LEU A 26 0.55 -18.81 -1.37
C LEU A 26 -0.55 -19.66 -2.02
N GLY A 27 -0.19 -20.76 -2.66
CA GLY A 27 -1.13 -21.68 -3.31
C GLY A 27 -2.09 -22.32 -2.32
N GLU A 28 -1.56 -22.85 -1.20
CA GLU A 28 -2.37 -23.51 -0.15
C GLU A 28 -3.29 -22.53 0.59
N LEU A 29 -2.81 -21.32 0.92
CA LEU A 29 -3.61 -20.33 1.60
C LEU A 29 -4.66 -19.68 0.69
N GLY A 30 -4.43 -19.66 -0.62
CA GLY A 30 -5.34 -19.07 -1.60
C GLY A 30 -5.52 -17.55 -1.42
N ASN A 31 -6.44 -16.97 -2.22
CA ASN A 31 -6.63 -15.52 -2.26
C ASN A 31 -7.68 -14.98 -1.25
N LYS A 32 -8.37 -15.88 -0.51
CA LYS A 32 -9.44 -15.49 0.43
C LYS A 32 -8.95 -15.33 1.89
N ARG A 33 -7.65 -15.20 2.10
CA ARG A 33 -7.06 -15.03 3.44
C ARG A 33 -7.15 -13.58 3.93
N SER A 34 -7.18 -13.42 5.22
CA SER A 34 -7.09 -12.11 5.89
C SER A 34 -5.65 -11.68 6.19
N THR A 35 -4.67 -12.60 6.03
CA THR A 35 -3.25 -12.32 6.25
C THR A 35 -2.62 -11.66 5.03
N ARG A 36 -1.56 -10.86 5.27
CA ARG A 36 -0.66 -10.33 4.24
C ARG A 36 0.67 -11.07 4.30
N ILE A 37 1.22 -11.38 3.16
CA ILE A 37 2.47 -12.12 3.06
C ILE A 37 3.49 -11.29 2.29
N ALA A 38 4.70 -11.19 2.86
CA ALA A 38 5.86 -10.61 2.21
C ALA A 38 7.01 -11.61 2.23
N TYR A 39 7.74 -11.70 1.12
CA TYR A 39 8.91 -12.54 0.97
C TYR A 39 10.04 -11.74 0.34
N TYR A 40 11.21 -11.77 0.98
CA TYR A 40 12.38 -11.12 0.43
C TYR A 40 13.64 -11.89 0.78
N GLN A 41 14.34 -12.40 -0.26
CA GLN A 41 15.66 -13.06 -0.16
C GLN A 41 15.75 -14.10 0.96
N GLY A 42 14.77 -14.99 1.05
CA GLY A 42 14.75 -16.09 2.05
C GLY A 42 14.11 -15.71 3.38
N GLN A 43 13.62 -14.52 3.55
CA GLN A 43 12.82 -14.09 4.69
C GLN A 43 11.35 -14.03 4.31
N LEU A 44 10.48 -14.60 5.14
CA LEU A 44 9.03 -14.60 4.96
C LEU A 44 8.37 -13.92 6.16
N GLU A 45 7.63 -12.87 5.92
CA GLU A 45 6.80 -12.22 6.93
C GLU A 45 5.33 -12.51 6.67
N ILE A 46 4.62 -12.91 7.71
CA ILE A 46 3.16 -13.06 7.71
C ILE A 46 2.60 -12.02 8.67
N MET A 47 1.71 -11.16 8.19
CA MET A 47 1.06 -10.11 8.95
C MET A 47 -0.45 -10.35 9.01
N VAL A 48 -1.03 -10.15 10.19
CA VAL A 48 -2.48 -10.16 10.42
C VAL A 48 -2.90 -8.74 10.75
N PRO A 49 -3.63 -8.03 9.84
CA PRO A 49 -4.14 -6.71 10.13
C PRO A 49 -5.23 -6.78 11.20
N LEU A 50 -5.21 -5.86 12.15
CA LEU A 50 -6.24 -5.70 13.17
C LEU A 50 -7.14 -4.50 12.84
N PRO A 51 -8.27 -4.29 13.56
CA PRO A 51 -9.27 -3.29 13.19
C PRO A 51 -8.73 -1.87 13.00
N GLU A 52 -7.74 -1.44 13.78
CA GLU A 52 -7.16 -0.10 13.64
C GLU A 52 -6.42 0.06 12.31
N HIS A 53 -5.57 -0.91 11.97
CA HIS A 53 -4.86 -0.97 10.69
C HIS A 53 -5.85 -0.92 9.51
N GLU A 54 -6.86 -1.78 9.52
CA GLU A 54 -7.87 -1.84 8.46
C GLU A 54 -8.66 -0.52 8.35
N ASN A 55 -8.99 0.10 9.48
CA ASN A 55 -9.66 1.40 9.47
C ASN A 55 -8.82 2.49 8.80
N ARG A 56 -7.52 2.57 9.11
CA ARG A 56 -6.62 3.54 8.47
C ARG A 56 -6.49 3.29 6.96
N ASN A 57 -6.32 2.02 6.58
CA ASN A 57 -6.28 1.64 5.17
C ASN A 57 -7.53 2.13 4.43
N ARG A 58 -8.73 1.88 4.97
CA ARG A 58 -10.00 2.30 4.35
C ARG A 58 -10.20 3.82 4.26
N LEU A 59 -9.73 4.56 5.25
CA LEU A 59 -9.82 6.03 5.21
C LEU A 59 -8.91 6.62 4.14
N ILE A 60 -7.66 6.14 4.04
CA ILE A 60 -6.70 6.62 3.04
C ILE A 60 -7.10 6.14 1.63
N ASP A 61 -7.57 4.90 1.48
CA ASP A 61 -8.18 4.40 0.23
C ASP A 61 -9.31 5.32 -0.25
N ARG A 62 -10.22 5.72 0.66
CA ARG A 62 -11.31 6.63 0.33
C ARG A 62 -10.83 8.01 -0.15
N LEU A 63 -9.74 8.55 0.44
CA LEU A 63 -9.12 9.79 -0.03
C LEU A 63 -8.56 9.61 -1.44
N ILE A 64 -7.79 8.53 -1.69
CA ILE A 64 -7.19 8.24 -3.00
C ILE A 64 -8.27 8.13 -4.07
N VAL A 65 -9.32 7.35 -3.81
CA VAL A 65 -10.44 7.20 -4.76
C VAL A 65 -11.14 8.53 -5.01
N THR A 66 -11.37 9.33 -3.96
CA THR A 66 -11.97 10.67 -4.11
C THR A 66 -11.10 11.57 -4.98
N LEU A 67 -9.78 11.56 -4.79
CA LEU A 67 -8.84 12.36 -5.59
C LEU A 67 -8.86 11.94 -7.06
N ILE A 68 -8.85 10.64 -7.33
CA ILE A 68 -8.94 10.08 -8.68
C ILE A 68 -10.23 10.52 -9.38
N GLU A 69 -11.38 10.42 -8.68
CA GLU A 69 -12.70 10.83 -9.19
C GLU A 69 -12.71 12.33 -9.54
N GLU A 70 -12.24 13.19 -8.63
CA GLU A 70 -12.26 14.65 -8.84
C GLU A 70 -11.25 15.12 -9.91
N LEU A 71 -10.14 14.40 -10.10
CA LEU A 71 -9.17 14.65 -11.17
C LEU A 71 -9.58 14.02 -12.52
N ASN A 72 -10.73 13.32 -12.57
CA ASN A 72 -11.22 12.61 -13.73
C ASN A 72 -10.19 11.66 -14.35
N LEU A 73 -9.51 10.90 -13.47
CA LEU A 73 -8.54 9.87 -13.86
C LEU A 73 -9.21 8.50 -13.90
N GLU A 74 -8.78 7.66 -14.83
CA GLU A 74 -9.12 6.23 -14.79
C GLU A 74 -8.17 5.50 -13.84
N TYR A 75 -8.66 4.47 -13.17
CA TYR A 75 -7.85 3.64 -12.28
C TYR A 75 -8.36 2.22 -12.18
N ASN A 76 -7.47 1.31 -11.79
CA ASN A 76 -7.84 -0.06 -11.47
C ASN A 76 -7.34 -0.41 -10.06
N PRO A 77 -8.26 -0.59 -9.07
CA PRO A 77 -7.88 -0.99 -7.72
C PRO A 77 -7.72 -2.51 -7.65
N PHE A 78 -6.54 -3.00 -7.29
CA PHE A 78 -6.30 -4.42 -7.07
C PHE A 78 -6.30 -4.82 -5.58
N GLY A 79 -6.50 -3.86 -4.69
CA GLY A 79 -6.46 -4.11 -3.24
C GLY A 79 -5.12 -4.67 -2.83
N SER A 80 -5.13 -5.78 -2.13
CA SER A 80 -3.93 -6.44 -1.59
C SER A 80 -3.45 -7.61 -2.48
N MET A 81 -3.39 -7.42 -3.78
CA MET A 81 -2.90 -8.49 -4.67
C MET A 81 -1.43 -8.84 -4.40
N THR A 82 -1.05 -10.09 -4.70
CA THR A 82 0.34 -10.53 -4.60
C THR A 82 1.15 -10.02 -5.80
N ILE A 83 2.10 -9.12 -5.57
CA ILE A 83 3.10 -8.69 -6.54
C ILE A 83 4.35 -9.54 -6.30
N LYS A 84 4.85 -10.28 -7.30
CA LYS A 84 6.01 -11.14 -7.10
C LYS A 84 6.91 -11.21 -8.32
N LYS A 85 8.24 -11.21 -8.09
CA LYS A 85 9.27 -11.41 -9.11
C LYS A 85 10.27 -12.48 -8.66
N ARG A 86 10.18 -13.67 -9.24
CA ARG A 86 11.04 -14.82 -8.88
C ARG A 86 12.53 -14.52 -9.04
N GLN A 87 12.90 -13.82 -10.11
CA GLN A 87 14.29 -13.46 -10.40
C GLN A 87 14.92 -12.56 -9.34
N LYS A 88 14.10 -11.83 -8.59
CA LYS A 88 14.49 -10.93 -7.50
C LYS A 88 14.31 -11.57 -6.12
N ALA A 89 13.77 -12.80 -6.06
CA ALA A 89 13.36 -13.43 -4.82
C ALA A 89 12.53 -12.46 -3.94
N ALA A 90 11.61 -11.71 -4.57
CA ALA A 90 10.81 -10.66 -3.97
C ALA A 90 9.33 -10.89 -4.23
N GLY A 91 8.52 -10.83 -3.18
CA GLY A 91 7.06 -10.91 -3.25
C GLY A 91 6.40 -10.14 -2.11
N LYS A 92 5.35 -9.40 -2.41
CA LYS A 92 4.66 -8.54 -1.44
C LYS A 92 3.18 -8.45 -1.75
N GLU A 93 2.39 -8.39 -0.69
CA GLU A 93 1.00 -8.00 -0.71
C GLU A 93 0.88 -6.66 0.00
N PRO A 94 0.74 -5.55 -0.73
CA PRO A 94 0.45 -4.25 -0.13
C PRO A 94 -0.91 -4.23 0.56
N ASP A 95 -1.16 -3.28 1.44
CA ASP A 95 -2.49 -3.11 2.03
C ASP A 95 -3.51 -2.65 1.00
N SER A 96 -3.10 -1.76 0.10
CA SER A 96 -3.84 -1.41 -1.12
C SER A 96 -2.87 -1.03 -2.24
N CYS A 97 -3.25 -1.27 -3.50
CA CYS A 97 -2.47 -0.80 -4.63
C CYS A 97 -3.36 -0.39 -5.80
N TYR A 98 -2.83 0.52 -6.63
CA TYR A 98 -3.57 1.18 -7.68
C TYR A 98 -2.76 1.26 -8.97
N TYR A 99 -3.42 0.96 -10.08
CA TYR A 99 -2.97 1.35 -11.40
C TYR A 99 -3.71 2.62 -11.79
N ILE A 100 -2.96 3.64 -12.19
CA ILE A 100 -3.44 4.97 -12.57
C ILE A 100 -2.84 5.32 -13.93
N GLN A 101 -1.53 5.51 -14.01
CA GLN A 101 -0.82 5.79 -15.25
C GLN A 101 -0.79 4.58 -16.19
N ASN A 102 -0.68 3.38 -15.62
CA ASN A 102 -0.67 2.11 -16.34
C ASN A 102 -2.04 1.41 -16.37
N GLU A 103 -3.12 2.10 -15.98
CA GLU A 103 -4.47 1.52 -15.91
C GLU A 103 -4.88 0.82 -17.20
N ALA A 104 -4.70 1.47 -18.34
CA ALA A 104 -5.09 0.95 -19.66
C ALA A 104 -4.39 -0.38 -20.01
N LEU A 105 -3.20 -0.65 -19.46
CA LEU A 105 -2.46 -1.90 -19.70
C LEU A 105 -3.03 -3.09 -18.92
N VAL A 106 -3.78 -2.82 -17.86
CA VAL A 106 -4.32 -3.87 -16.97
C VAL A 106 -5.85 -3.92 -16.95
N ARG A 107 -6.52 -3.02 -17.67
CA ARG A 107 -8.00 -2.93 -17.73
C ARG A 107 -8.60 -4.25 -18.15
N GLY A 108 -9.55 -4.75 -17.36
CA GLY A 108 -10.26 -5.99 -17.62
C GLY A 108 -9.45 -7.28 -17.38
N ARG A 109 -8.22 -7.18 -16.89
CA ARG A 109 -7.40 -8.35 -16.53
C ARG A 109 -7.69 -8.78 -15.12
N THR A 110 -7.74 -10.09 -14.90
CA THR A 110 -7.94 -10.73 -13.59
C THR A 110 -6.65 -11.32 -13.03
N GLU A 111 -5.65 -11.53 -13.89
CA GLU A 111 -4.34 -12.08 -13.54
C GLU A 111 -3.25 -11.26 -14.22
N LEU A 112 -2.16 -11.02 -13.51
CA LEU A 112 -1.00 -10.28 -13.98
C LEU A 112 0.27 -11.12 -13.82
N ASP A 113 1.13 -11.08 -14.84
CA ASP A 113 2.47 -11.68 -14.82
C ASP A 113 3.52 -10.58 -14.67
N PHE A 114 4.03 -10.36 -13.46
CA PHE A 114 5.02 -9.31 -13.16
C PHE A 114 6.41 -9.55 -13.78
N ALA A 115 6.59 -10.61 -14.56
CA ALA A 115 7.74 -10.74 -15.45
C ALA A 115 7.57 -9.92 -16.74
N GLN A 116 6.32 -9.59 -17.12
CA GLN A 116 5.96 -8.88 -18.35
C GLN A 116 5.10 -7.64 -18.10
N ASP A 117 4.21 -7.73 -17.11
CA ASP A 117 3.28 -6.66 -16.77
C ASP A 117 3.92 -5.63 -15.84
N PRO A 118 3.54 -4.36 -15.93
CA PRO A 118 4.04 -3.34 -15.00
C PRO A 118 3.57 -3.64 -13.58
N PRO A 119 4.35 -3.25 -12.56
CA PRO A 119 3.84 -3.20 -11.19
C PRO A 119 2.76 -2.11 -11.06
N PRO A 120 1.97 -2.07 -9.97
CA PRO A 120 1.07 -0.96 -9.70
C PRO A 120 1.84 0.37 -9.61
N ASP A 121 1.17 1.46 -9.99
CA ASP A 121 1.76 2.80 -9.97
C ASP A 121 1.92 3.34 -8.55
N LEU A 122 1.04 2.92 -7.65
CA LEU A 122 1.02 3.33 -6.24
C LEU A 122 0.72 2.13 -5.35
N ALA A 123 1.53 1.95 -4.31
CA ALA A 123 1.27 1.05 -3.18
C ALA A 123 1.02 1.86 -1.90
N LEU A 124 -0.02 1.49 -1.14
CA LEU A 124 -0.31 2.01 0.19
C LEU A 124 0.07 0.97 1.23
N GLU A 125 0.84 1.39 2.23
CA GLU A 125 1.23 0.60 3.40
C GLU A 125 0.80 1.30 4.70
N ILE A 126 0.10 0.58 5.54
CA ILE A 126 -0.24 0.99 6.91
C ILE A 126 0.73 0.24 7.83
N ASP A 127 1.72 0.91 8.35
CA ASP A 127 2.85 0.32 9.06
C ASP A 127 2.95 0.89 10.49
N ILE A 128 1.92 0.67 11.26
CA ILE A 128 1.78 1.18 12.65
C ILE A 128 2.80 0.48 13.57
N THR A 129 3.13 -0.79 13.29
CA THR A 129 4.20 -1.52 13.94
C THR A 129 5.26 -1.87 12.89
N SER A 130 6.52 -1.54 13.15
CA SER A 130 7.61 -1.68 12.17
C SER A 130 7.73 -3.09 11.61
N SER A 131 7.76 -3.23 10.29
CA SER A 131 8.10 -4.48 9.61
C SER A 131 9.54 -4.88 9.91
N SER A 132 9.77 -6.20 10.00
CA SER A 132 11.11 -6.78 10.15
C SER A 132 11.86 -6.95 8.82
N LEU A 133 11.16 -6.84 7.68
CA LEU A 133 11.74 -6.87 6.35
C LEU A 133 12.17 -5.47 5.92
N ASN A 134 13.25 -5.37 5.13
CA ASN A 134 13.56 -4.14 4.43
C ASN A 134 12.54 -3.92 3.28
N GLN A 135 11.48 -3.21 3.59
CA GLN A 135 10.37 -2.99 2.67
C GLN A 135 10.78 -2.15 1.46
N PHE A 136 11.69 -1.20 1.61
CA PHE A 136 12.12 -0.36 0.51
C PHE A 136 12.91 -1.14 -0.54
N ASP A 137 13.87 -1.98 -0.12
CA ASP A 137 14.62 -2.82 -1.06
C ASP A 137 13.69 -3.82 -1.76
N LEU A 138 12.76 -4.41 -1.01
CA LEU A 138 11.75 -5.32 -1.57
C LEU A 138 10.92 -4.64 -2.65
N TYR A 139 10.35 -3.46 -2.37
CA TYR A 139 9.54 -2.71 -3.33
C TYR A 139 10.36 -2.18 -4.52
N ALA A 140 11.62 -1.79 -4.30
CA ALA A 140 12.52 -1.38 -5.38
C ALA A 140 12.78 -2.52 -6.36
N ASP A 141 13.01 -3.74 -5.84
CA ASP A 141 13.15 -4.95 -6.66
C ASP A 141 11.85 -5.33 -7.40
N LEU A 142 10.69 -5.05 -6.80
CA LEU A 142 9.39 -5.19 -7.47
C LEU A 142 9.16 -4.08 -8.50
N GLY A 143 9.82 -2.92 -8.36
CA GLY A 143 9.77 -1.80 -9.30
C GLY A 143 8.53 -0.92 -9.14
N VAL A 144 7.91 -0.87 -7.98
CA VAL A 144 6.75 -0.01 -7.71
C VAL A 144 7.19 1.46 -7.70
N PRO A 145 6.62 2.35 -8.55
CA PRO A 145 7.13 3.72 -8.68
C PRO A 145 6.93 4.59 -7.45
N GLU A 146 5.83 4.37 -6.72
CA GLU A 146 5.45 5.20 -5.58
C GLU A 146 4.91 4.36 -4.43
N ILE A 147 5.33 4.69 -3.19
CA ILE A 147 4.81 4.12 -1.96
C ILE A 147 4.28 5.23 -1.07
N TRP A 148 3.07 5.07 -0.57
CA TRP A 148 2.53 5.83 0.55
C TRP A 148 2.62 4.98 1.81
N ARG A 149 3.28 5.49 2.84
CA ARG A 149 3.45 4.79 4.11
C ARG A 149 2.89 5.62 5.25
N TYR A 150 1.90 5.06 5.95
CA TYR A 150 1.33 5.64 7.17
C TYR A 150 1.88 4.91 8.39
N ASP A 151 2.56 5.63 9.29
CA ASP A 151 3.25 5.05 10.45
C ASP A 151 2.42 5.05 11.76
N GLY A 152 1.12 5.33 11.66
CA GLY A 152 0.23 5.50 12.81
C GLY A 152 0.07 6.96 13.24
N THR A 153 0.95 7.85 12.80
CA THR A 153 0.96 9.28 13.14
C THR A 153 0.83 10.17 11.91
N SER A 154 1.61 9.88 10.88
CA SER A 154 1.66 10.69 9.65
C SER A 154 1.87 9.83 8.42
N ILE A 155 1.49 10.37 7.26
CA ILE A 155 1.78 9.76 5.97
C ILE A 155 3.08 10.30 5.39
N LYS A 156 3.83 9.42 4.74
CA LYS A 156 5.01 9.78 3.94
C LYS A 156 4.88 9.21 2.55
N PHE A 157 5.30 9.99 1.56
CA PHE A 157 5.39 9.57 0.17
C PHE A 157 6.82 9.27 -0.20
N TYR A 158 7.02 8.20 -0.95
CA TYR A 158 8.33 7.78 -1.42
C TYR A 158 8.27 7.49 -2.91
N GLN A 159 9.21 8.05 -3.66
CA GLN A 159 9.37 7.84 -5.09
C GLN A 159 10.58 6.97 -5.36
N LEU A 160 10.43 5.97 -6.22
CA LEU A 160 11.54 5.15 -6.70
C LEU A 160 12.40 5.96 -7.70
N GLN A 161 13.66 6.18 -7.35
CA GLN A 161 14.64 6.91 -8.17
C GLN A 161 15.95 6.14 -8.20
N ASN A 162 16.40 5.76 -9.40
CA ASN A 162 17.67 5.03 -9.58
C ASN A 162 17.81 3.74 -8.74
N GLY A 163 16.70 3.05 -8.46
CA GLY A 163 16.67 1.82 -7.69
C GLY A 163 16.54 1.99 -6.17
N GLU A 164 16.42 3.22 -5.68
CA GLU A 164 16.23 3.55 -4.25
C GLU A 164 15.03 4.46 -4.07
N TYR A 165 14.40 4.41 -2.89
CA TYR A 165 13.30 5.30 -2.55
C TYR A 165 13.78 6.58 -1.90
N ALA A 166 13.35 7.71 -2.47
CA ALA A 166 13.51 9.05 -1.89
C ALA A 166 12.17 9.55 -1.34
N GLU A 167 12.18 10.09 -0.12
CA GLU A 167 11.01 10.76 0.47
C GLU A 167 10.69 12.04 -0.31
N CYS A 168 9.40 12.29 -0.58
CA CYS A 168 8.93 13.47 -1.27
C CYS A 168 7.72 14.09 -0.56
N ASN A 169 7.59 15.43 -0.66
CA ASN A 169 6.52 16.17 -0.01
C ASN A 169 5.20 16.14 -0.78
N TYR A 170 5.25 15.83 -2.08
CA TYR A 170 4.10 15.73 -2.97
C TYR A 170 4.09 14.38 -3.63
N SER A 171 2.90 13.83 -3.86
CA SER A 171 2.74 12.56 -4.55
C SER A 171 3.16 12.67 -6.02
N PRO A 172 4.06 11.82 -6.52
CA PRO A 172 4.33 11.72 -7.96
C PRO A 172 3.10 11.37 -8.81
N ALA A 173 2.25 10.48 -8.32
CA ALA A 173 1.00 10.11 -9.01
C ALA A 173 -0.04 11.27 -9.00
N PHE A 174 0.00 12.11 -7.96
CA PHE A 174 -0.93 13.23 -7.76
C PHE A 174 -0.17 14.51 -7.37
N PRO A 175 0.45 15.23 -8.32
CA PRO A 175 1.35 16.36 -8.02
C PRO A 175 0.74 17.54 -7.26
N ILE A 176 -0.58 17.61 -7.19
CA ILE A 176 -1.28 18.63 -6.38
C ILE A 176 -1.36 18.24 -4.89
N LEU A 177 -1.13 16.96 -4.54
CA LEU A 177 -1.38 16.44 -3.19
C LEU A 177 -0.11 16.46 -2.34
N PRO A 178 -0.01 17.30 -1.30
CA PRO A 178 1.05 17.22 -0.30
C PRO A 178 0.70 16.22 0.80
N THR A 179 1.71 15.64 1.47
CA THR A 179 1.54 14.74 2.64
C THR A 179 0.67 15.36 3.72
N ALA A 180 0.91 16.66 4.05
CA ALA A 180 0.15 17.38 5.06
C ALA A 180 -1.37 17.40 4.81
N LYS A 181 -1.80 17.33 3.53
CA LYS A 181 -3.23 17.30 3.21
C LYS A 181 -3.86 15.95 3.51
N VAL A 182 -3.10 14.86 3.39
CA VAL A 182 -3.55 13.52 3.79
C VAL A 182 -3.67 13.43 5.31
N ASP A 183 -2.67 13.94 6.04
CA ASP A 183 -2.71 13.98 7.51
C ASP A 183 -3.90 14.81 8.01
N GLU A 184 -4.13 15.99 7.44
CA GLU A 184 -5.33 16.80 7.72
C GLU A 184 -6.63 16.02 7.48
N PHE A 185 -6.72 15.29 6.38
CA PHE A 185 -7.90 14.48 6.07
C PHE A 185 -8.14 13.39 7.12
N ILE A 186 -7.07 12.69 7.54
CA ILE A 186 -7.16 11.64 8.57
C ILE A 186 -7.66 12.24 9.89
N ASP A 187 -7.10 13.38 10.30
CA ASP A 187 -7.54 14.10 11.51
C ASP A 187 -9.01 14.56 11.41
N ARG A 188 -9.42 15.06 10.24
CA ARG A 188 -10.82 15.44 10.01
C ARG A 188 -11.75 14.25 10.07
N CYS A 189 -11.35 13.08 9.57
CA CYS A 189 -12.13 11.86 9.70
C CYS A 189 -12.41 11.49 11.18
N GLN A 190 -11.44 11.74 12.07
CA GLN A 190 -11.57 11.45 13.50
C GLN A 190 -12.41 12.48 14.25
N THR A 191 -12.30 13.75 13.88
CA THR A 191 -12.94 14.87 14.61
C THR A 191 -14.34 15.19 14.12
N THR A 192 -14.60 15.09 12.80
CA THR A 192 -15.88 15.47 12.18
C THR A 192 -16.58 14.32 11.46
N GLY A 193 -15.89 13.19 11.30
CA GLY A 193 -16.39 12.01 10.61
C GLY A 193 -16.01 11.96 9.12
N ALA A 194 -15.86 10.74 8.59
CA ALA A 194 -15.33 10.47 7.26
C ALA A 194 -16.13 11.14 6.12
N THR A 195 -17.46 11.19 6.22
CA THR A 195 -18.30 11.81 5.18
C THR A 195 -18.07 13.33 5.08
N ALA A 196 -17.91 14.01 6.22
CA ALA A 196 -17.61 15.44 6.23
C ALA A 196 -16.20 15.70 5.69
N ALA A 197 -15.20 14.94 6.13
CA ALA A 197 -13.83 15.03 5.64
C ALA A 197 -13.73 14.83 4.11
N VAL A 198 -14.43 13.83 3.55
CA VAL A 198 -14.48 13.61 2.09
C VAL A 198 -15.06 14.81 1.36
N ARG A 199 -16.12 15.42 1.89
CA ARG A 199 -16.74 16.62 1.28
C ARG A 199 -15.78 17.81 1.26
N GLU A 200 -15.11 18.09 2.39
CA GLU A 200 -14.11 19.14 2.50
C GLU A 200 -12.91 18.87 1.57
N PHE A 201 -12.49 17.61 1.46
CA PHE A 201 -11.41 17.21 0.57
C PHE A 201 -11.76 17.43 -0.92
N ARG A 202 -12.99 17.08 -1.34
CA ARG A 202 -13.49 17.38 -2.70
C ARG A 202 -13.46 18.88 -3.01
N GLU A 203 -13.95 19.68 -2.08
CA GLU A 203 -13.91 21.15 -2.23
C GLU A 203 -12.48 21.68 -2.33
N TRP A 204 -11.52 21.04 -1.68
CA TRP A 204 -10.12 21.39 -1.79
C TRP A 204 -9.54 21.00 -3.16
N VAL A 205 -9.79 19.78 -3.64
CA VAL A 205 -9.32 19.33 -4.97
C VAL A 205 -9.85 20.22 -6.09
N ASN A 206 -11.14 20.61 -6.01
CA ASN A 206 -11.81 21.43 -7.02
C ASN A 206 -11.32 22.90 -7.11
N ARG A 207 -10.27 23.26 -6.38
CA ARG A 207 -9.61 24.57 -6.48
C ARG A 207 -8.45 24.58 -7.48
N PHE A 208 -8.03 23.43 -7.95
CA PHE A 208 -6.95 23.23 -8.91
C PHE A 208 -7.48 22.96 -10.32
#